data_436fce31938515ecab1ef537fd39ce9e
#
_entry.id   436fce31938515ecab1ef537fd39ce9e
#
_cell.length_a   1.000
_cell.length_b   1.000
_cell.length_c   1.000
_cell.angle_alpha   90.00
_cell.angle_beta   90.00
_cell.angle_gamma   90.00
#
_symmetry.space_group_name_H-M   'P 1'
#
loop_
_entity.id
_entity.type
_entity.pdbx_description
1 polymer ?
#
loop_
_entity_poly.entity_id
_entity_poly.type
_entity_poly.pdbx_seq_one_letter_code
_entity_poly.pdbx_strand_id
1 'polypeptide(L)'
;MGWMQVARRGAGLVVLALAGVGAAMAATASGTATVQVAHNAKLGNVLVTAQGLTLYRYTLEKHGGAVKCVGACAKAWPPLLVKIGAKPTAGSGVIAARVGTVKRPDGTLQVTYAGFPLYRFSGDKRGTTKGLGAGATWYAVTPAGQLAKAPTQTATTTIPPTDTTPTVTYR
;
A
#
# COMPACT_ATOMS: atom_id res chain seq x y z
N MET A 1 71.22 -23.89 -54.07
CA MET A 1 70.84 -24.37 -52.75
C MET A 1 69.42 -23.90 -52.51
N GLY A 2 68.48 -24.81 -52.79
CA GLY A 2 67.07 -24.54 -52.74
C GLY A 2 66.47 -24.96 -51.38
N TRP A 3 65.55 -24.26 -50.91
CA TRP A 3 64.70 -24.67 -49.79
C TRP A 3 63.25 -24.61 -50.24
N MET A 4 62.62 -25.75 -50.27
CA MET A 4 61.23 -25.97 -50.63
C MET A 4 60.28 -25.36 -49.55
N GLN A 5 59.40 -24.52 -49.98
CA GLN A 5 58.28 -24.02 -49.18
C GLN A 5 57.10 -25.01 -49.29
N VAL A 6 56.76 -25.61 -48.16
CA VAL A 6 55.59 -26.48 -48.04
C VAL A 6 54.39 -25.63 -47.69
N ALA A 7 53.45 -25.53 -48.61
CA ALA A 7 52.18 -24.89 -48.40
C ALA A 7 51.27 -25.73 -47.49
N ARG A 8 50.98 -25.26 -46.28
CA ARG A 8 49.92 -25.81 -45.41
C ARG A 8 48.61 -25.10 -45.69
N ARG A 9 47.68 -25.82 -46.22
CA ARG A 9 46.27 -25.43 -46.35
C ARG A 9 45.65 -25.45 -44.94
N GLY A 10 45.41 -24.29 -44.35
CA GLY A 10 44.64 -24.12 -43.14
C GLY A 10 43.14 -24.12 -43.47
N ALA A 11 42.42 -25.12 -42.98
CA ALA A 11 40.96 -25.12 -43.01
C ALA A 11 40.42 -24.04 -42.10
N GLY A 12 39.70 -23.07 -42.68
CA GLY A 12 39.03 -22.05 -41.92
C GLY A 12 37.82 -22.62 -41.16
N LEU A 13 37.92 -22.61 -39.84
CA LEU A 13 36.73 -22.80 -38.99
C LEU A 13 35.94 -21.51 -38.97
N VAL A 14 34.76 -21.51 -39.56
CA VAL A 14 33.75 -20.47 -39.40
C VAL A 14 33.11 -20.70 -38.05
N VAL A 15 33.49 -19.88 -37.04
CA VAL A 15 32.79 -19.85 -35.76
C VAL A 15 31.57 -18.93 -35.94
N LEU A 16 30.37 -19.47 -36.06
CA LEU A 16 29.13 -18.74 -35.90
C LEU A 16 29.00 -18.33 -34.46
N ALA A 17 29.23 -17.03 -34.16
CA ALA A 17 28.89 -16.42 -32.91
C ALA A 17 27.36 -16.27 -32.81
N LEU A 18 26.69 -17.17 -32.11
CA LEU A 18 25.33 -16.99 -31.65
C LEU A 18 25.31 -15.85 -30.62
N ALA A 19 24.91 -14.66 -31.07
CA ALA A 19 24.61 -13.54 -30.17
C ALA A 19 23.35 -13.94 -29.38
N GLY A 20 23.56 -14.49 -28.16
CA GLY A 20 22.51 -14.68 -27.19
C GLY A 20 21.99 -13.32 -26.74
N VAL A 21 20.77 -12.98 -27.14
CA VAL A 21 20.02 -11.86 -26.55
C VAL A 21 19.69 -12.25 -25.11
N GLY A 22 20.59 -11.93 -24.19
CA GLY A 22 20.34 -12.04 -22.78
C GLY A 22 19.26 -11.04 -22.41
N ALA A 23 18.00 -11.47 -22.27
CA ALA A 23 16.97 -10.70 -21.60
C ALA A 23 17.45 -10.48 -20.17
N ALA A 24 17.94 -9.27 -19.88
CA ALA A 24 18.20 -8.82 -18.53
C ALA A 24 16.86 -8.78 -17.80
N MET A 25 16.53 -9.85 -17.09
CA MET A 25 15.47 -9.82 -16.09
C MET A 25 15.94 -8.81 -15.03
N ALA A 26 15.36 -7.62 -15.05
CA ALA A 26 15.48 -6.67 -13.97
C ALA A 26 14.94 -7.39 -12.73
N ALA A 27 15.84 -7.83 -11.86
CA ALA A 27 15.49 -8.32 -10.53
C ALA A 27 14.83 -7.12 -9.82
N THR A 28 13.51 -7.13 -9.76
CA THR A 28 12.77 -6.22 -8.90
C THR A 28 13.21 -6.54 -7.48
N ALA A 29 14.01 -5.64 -6.90
CA ALA A 29 14.37 -5.70 -5.50
C ALA A 29 13.06 -5.75 -4.71
N SER A 30 12.72 -6.93 -4.20
CA SER A 30 11.55 -7.14 -3.35
C SER A 30 11.81 -6.57 -1.96
N GLY A 31 12.15 -5.27 -1.89
CA GLY A 31 12.09 -4.52 -0.66
C GLY A 31 10.63 -4.42 -0.23
N THR A 32 10.36 -4.76 1.04
CA THR A 32 9.01 -4.65 1.58
C THR A 32 8.52 -3.21 1.43
N ALA A 33 7.45 -3.00 0.66
CA ALA A 33 6.93 -1.67 0.40
C ALA A 33 6.51 -0.97 1.70
N THR A 34 6.80 0.34 1.81
CA THR A 34 6.50 1.16 2.99
C THR A 34 5.00 1.23 3.27
N VAL A 35 4.20 1.38 2.22
CA VAL A 35 2.73 1.40 2.25
C VAL A 35 2.22 0.25 1.42
N GLN A 36 1.31 -0.53 1.98
CA GLN A 36 0.66 -1.68 1.33
C GLN A 36 -0.85 -1.57 1.44
N VAL A 37 -1.56 -2.44 0.74
CA VAL A 37 -3.00 -2.63 0.88
C VAL A 37 -3.26 -3.96 1.57
N ALA A 38 -4.19 -3.96 2.53
CA ALA A 38 -4.73 -5.17 3.12
C ALA A 38 -6.26 -5.09 3.18
N HIS A 39 -6.90 -6.25 3.06
CA HIS A 39 -8.34 -6.35 3.25
C HIS A 39 -8.66 -6.40 4.75
N ASN A 40 -9.60 -5.56 5.18
CA ASN A 40 -10.18 -5.57 6.51
C ASN A 40 -11.67 -5.94 6.39
N ALA A 41 -12.14 -6.91 7.18
CA ALA A 41 -13.51 -7.42 7.06
C ALA A 41 -14.61 -6.36 7.27
N LYS A 42 -14.30 -5.30 8.04
CA LYS A 42 -15.27 -4.22 8.34
C LYS A 42 -15.15 -3.01 7.41
N LEU A 43 -13.97 -2.77 6.85
CA LEU A 43 -13.66 -1.53 6.12
C LEU A 43 -13.35 -1.76 4.64
N GLY A 44 -13.28 -3.02 4.20
CA GLY A 44 -12.77 -3.34 2.88
C GLY A 44 -11.24 -3.11 2.78
N ASN A 45 -10.76 -2.68 1.64
CA ASN A 45 -9.34 -2.46 1.42
C ASN A 45 -8.87 -1.16 2.10
N VAL A 46 -7.87 -1.27 2.95
CA VAL A 46 -7.24 -0.15 3.66
C VAL A 46 -5.72 -0.16 3.49
N LEU A 47 -5.10 0.99 3.67
CA LEU A 47 -3.66 1.11 3.70
C LEU A 47 -3.10 0.55 5.01
N VAL A 48 -1.99 -0.17 4.89
CA VAL A 48 -1.27 -0.75 6.02
C VAL A 48 0.24 -0.54 5.86
N THR A 49 0.97 -0.68 6.97
CA THR A 49 2.44 -0.73 6.95
C THR A 49 2.93 -2.07 6.36
N ALA A 50 4.24 -2.19 6.14
CA ALA A 50 4.91 -3.43 5.80
C ALA A 50 4.59 -4.59 6.77
N GLN A 51 4.34 -4.28 8.05
CA GLN A 51 3.99 -5.24 9.08
C GLN A 51 2.49 -5.54 9.17
N GLY A 52 1.66 -4.91 8.30
CA GLY A 52 0.22 -5.09 8.27
C GLY A 52 -0.54 -4.32 9.36
N LEU A 53 0.06 -3.27 9.94
CA LEU A 53 -0.62 -2.36 10.84
C LEU A 53 -1.42 -1.33 10.06
N THR A 54 -2.66 -1.09 10.45
CA THR A 54 -3.54 -0.12 9.78
C THR A 54 -2.96 1.29 9.80
N LEU A 55 -3.08 1.98 8.67
CA LEU A 55 -2.66 3.36 8.52
C LEU A 55 -3.86 4.30 8.61
N TYR A 56 -3.68 5.33 9.43
CA TYR A 56 -4.70 6.31 9.77
C TYR A 56 -4.31 7.70 9.32
N ARG A 57 -5.33 8.53 9.13
CA ARG A 57 -5.25 9.96 8.90
C ARG A 57 -5.93 10.71 10.04
N TYR A 58 -5.30 11.80 10.46
CA TYR A 58 -5.85 12.75 11.43
C TYR A 58 -6.62 13.84 10.68
N THR A 59 -7.93 13.95 10.90
CA THR A 59 -8.79 14.85 10.10
C THR A 59 -8.57 16.34 10.39
N LEU A 60 -7.92 16.67 11.50
CA LEU A 60 -7.57 18.05 11.81
C LEU A 60 -6.31 18.54 11.08
N GLU A 61 -5.63 17.67 10.33
CA GLU A 61 -4.53 18.02 9.44
C GLU A 61 -5.05 18.33 8.05
N LYS A 62 -4.48 19.36 7.42
CA LYS A 62 -4.83 19.77 6.06
C LYS A 62 -3.94 19.10 5.03
N HIS A 63 -4.45 18.98 3.81
CA HIS A 63 -3.66 18.54 2.65
C HIS A 63 -2.40 19.42 2.49
N GLY A 64 -1.23 18.80 2.45
CA GLY A 64 0.05 19.51 2.33
C GLY A 64 0.40 20.41 3.51
N GLY A 65 -0.41 20.38 4.58
CA GLY A 65 -0.24 21.24 5.74
C GLY A 65 0.75 20.70 6.77
N ALA A 66 0.99 21.51 7.80
CA ALA A 66 1.86 21.16 8.91
C ALA A 66 1.30 19.97 9.72
N VAL A 67 2.22 19.15 10.21
CA VAL A 67 1.91 18.06 11.14
C VAL A 67 1.46 18.62 12.48
N LYS A 68 0.30 18.20 12.96
CA LYS A 68 -0.27 18.62 14.24
C LYS A 68 -0.12 17.57 15.34
N CYS A 69 -0.07 16.28 14.98
CA CYS A 69 0.09 15.22 15.96
C CYS A 69 1.56 15.06 16.36
N VAL A 70 1.94 15.75 17.44
CA VAL A 70 3.29 15.76 18.04
C VAL A 70 3.21 15.45 19.54
N GLY A 71 4.33 15.26 20.21
CA GLY A 71 4.41 15.03 21.65
C GLY A 71 3.58 13.84 22.12
N ALA A 72 2.67 14.07 23.07
CA ALA A 72 1.79 13.01 23.61
C ALA A 72 0.88 12.38 22.53
N CYS A 73 0.40 13.17 21.56
CA CYS A 73 -0.35 12.64 20.43
C CYS A 73 0.46 11.60 19.65
N ALA A 74 1.71 11.90 19.33
CA ALA A 74 2.58 10.99 18.57
C ALA A 74 2.96 9.72 19.34
N LYS A 75 2.84 9.68 20.66
CA LYS A 75 2.99 8.45 21.46
C LYS A 75 1.82 7.50 21.24
N ALA A 76 0.59 8.01 21.27
CA ALA A 76 -0.62 7.22 20.98
C ALA A 76 -0.77 6.91 19.50
N TRP A 77 -0.36 7.83 18.64
CA TRP A 77 -0.44 7.76 17.17
C TRP A 77 0.95 7.89 16.54
N PRO A 78 1.78 6.84 16.61
CA PRO A 78 3.12 6.90 16.04
C PRO A 78 3.08 7.19 14.54
N PRO A 79 3.84 8.20 14.06
CA PRO A 79 3.92 8.50 12.65
C PRO A 79 4.57 7.33 11.87
N LEU A 80 4.19 7.16 10.61
CA LEU A 80 4.91 6.30 9.69
C LEU A 80 6.12 7.08 9.16
N LEU A 81 7.31 6.75 9.65
CA LEU A 81 8.54 7.45 9.29
C LEU A 81 9.34 6.71 8.22
N VAL A 82 10.13 7.46 7.47
CA VAL A 82 11.22 6.97 6.61
C VAL A 82 12.52 7.66 6.99
N LYS A 83 13.64 7.02 6.68
CA LYS A 83 14.97 7.61 6.88
C LYS A 83 15.12 8.86 6.02
N ILE A 84 15.87 9.85 6.51
CA ILE A 84 16.23 11.04 5.72
C ILE A 84 16.98 10.58 4.46
N GLY A 85 16.57 11.11 3.30
CA GLY A 85 17.09 10.73 1.99
C GLY A 85 16.43 9.48 1.37
N ALA A 86 15.67 8.69 2.13
CA ALA A 86 14.93 7.56 1.60
C ALA A 86 13.56 7.99 1.03
N LYS A 87 13.15 7.37 -0.08
CA LYS A 87 11.80 7.52 -0.64
C LYS A 87 10.91 6.40 -0.13
N PRO A 88 9.69 6.70 0.34
CA PRO A 88 8.73 5.66 0.66
C PRO A 88 8.29 4.93 -0.62
N THR A 89 8.01 3.64 -0.50
CA THR A 89 7.63 2.77 -1.61
C THR A 89 6.19 2.31 -1.49
N ALA A 90 5.53 2.18 -2.64
CA ALA A 90 4.16 1.71 -2.76
C ALA A 90 4.14 0.20 -3.09
N GLY A 91 3.36 -0.57 -2.35
CA GLY A 91 3.05 -1.96 -2.65
C GLY A 91 1.93 -2.10 -3.69
N SER A 92 1.60 -3.34 -4.02
CA SER A 92 0.50 -3.66 -4.93
C SER A 92 -0.82 -3.03 -4.44
N GLY A 93 -1.58 -2.44 -5.36
CA GLY A 93 -2.85 -1.77 -5.07
C GLY A 93 -2.71 -0.36 -4.46
N VAL A 94 -1.49 0.10 -4.12
CA VAL A 94 -1.23 1.47 -3.67
C VAL A 94 -0.94 2.35 -4.89
N ILE A 95 -1.58 3.51 -4.97
CA ILE A 95 -1.30 4.48 -6.05
C ILE A 95 0.01 5.20 -5.71
N ALA A 96 1.10 4.81 -6.37
CA ALA A 96 2.45 5.29 -6.06
C ALA A 96 2.58 6.84 -6.11
N ALA A 97 1.91 7.49 -7.07
CA ALA A 97 1.91 8.95 -7.21
C ALA A 97 1.30 9.69 -5.99
N ARG A 98 0.58 8.99 -5.13
CA ARG A 98 0.00 9.55 -3.89
C ARG A 98 0.88 9.40 -2.68
N VAL A 99 1.95 8.59 -2.77
CA VAL A 99 2.90 8.39 -1.68
C VAL A 99 3.93 9.49 -1.71
N GLY A 100 4.09 10.19 -0.60
CA GLY A 100 5.03 11.30 -0.46
C GLY A 100 5.59 11.37 0.96
N THR A 101 6.21 12.49 1.29
CA THR A 101 6.73 12.76 2.64
C THR A 101 6.46 14.19 3.07
N VAL A 102 6.41 14.40 4.37
CA VAL A 102 6.39 15.73 5.02
C VAL A 102 7.45 15.75 6.12
N LYS A 103 8.15 16.88 6.24
CA LYS A 103 9.08 17.12 7.34
C LYS A 103 8.29 17.48 8.61
N ARG A 104 8.56 16.76 9.69
CA ARG A 104 7.99 17.03 11.01
C ARG A 104 8.78 18.13 11.74
N PRO A 105 8.21 18.75 12.81
CA PRO A 105 8.94 19.74 13.61
C PRO A 105 10.21 19.20 14.27
N ASP A 106 10.28 17.90 14.53
CA ASP A 106 11.46 17.22 15.09
C ASP A 106 12.54 16.88 14.03
N GLY A 107 12.34 17.32 12.80
CA GLY A 107 13.27 17.09 11.67
C GLY A 107 13.10 15.74 10.97
N THR A 108 12.33 14.80 11.51
CA THR A 108 12.08 13.50 10.89
C THR A 108 11.20 13.61 9.64
N LEU A 109 11.25 12.60 8.75
CA LEU A 109 10.41 12.52 7.55
C LEU A 109 9.28 11.53 7.78
N GLN A 110 8.05 12.02 7.70
CA GLN A 110 6.83 11.23 7.81
C GLN A 110 6.25 10.95 6.43
N VAL A 111 5.83 9.71 6.20
CA VAL A 111 5.13 9.30 4.97
C VAL A 111 3.77 10.00 4.92
N THR A 112 3.43 10.47 3.72
CA THR A 112 2.11 11.00 3.40
C THR A 112 1.42 10.13 2.35
N TYR A 113 0.10 10.18 2.31
CA TYR A 113 -0.69 9.63 1.22
C TYR A 113 -1.75 10.64 0.77
N ALA A 114 -1.81 10.90 -0.53
CA ALA A 114 -2.64 11.96 -1.09
C ALA A 114 -2.49 13.29 -0.33
N GLY A 115 -1.23 13.64 0.04
CA GLY A 115 -0.87 14.88 0.73
C GLY A 115 -1.19 14.93 2.23
N PHE A 116 -1.66 13.83 2.83
CA PHE A 116 -1.96 13.76 4.27
C PHE A 116 -0.99 12.85 5.01
N PRO A 117 -0.46 13.26 6.18
CA PRO A 117 0.41 12.46 7.02
C PRO A 117 -0.25 11.14 7.45
N LEU A 118 0.52 10.05 7.43
CA LEU A 118 0.06 8.72 7.85
C LEU A 118 0.58 8.36 9.23
N TYR A 119 -0.30 7.75 10.01
CA TYR A 119 -0.07 7.32 11.39
C TYR A 119 -0.46 5.87 11.60
N ARG A 120 0.05 5.27 12.65
CA ARG A 120 -0.43 4.01 13.21
C ARG A 120 -1.14 4.31 14.53
N PHE A 121 -1.94 3.38 15.03
CA PHE A 121 -2.42 3.44 16.41
C PHE A 121 -1.60 2.50 17.29
N SER A 122 -1.13 2.98 18.46
CA SER A 122 -0.27 2.19 19.36
C SER A 122 -0.95 0.94 19.92
N GLY A 123 -2.29 0.95 20.04
CA GLY A 123 -3.09 -0.18 20.50
C GLY A 123 -3.47 -1.19 19.41
N ASP A 124 -3.07 -0.94 18.14
CA ASP A 124 -3.37 -1.86 17.04
C ASP A 124 -2.38 -3.01 16.96
N LYS A 125 -2.90 -4.15 16.55
CA LYS A 125 -2.16 -5.32 16.06
C LYS A 125 -2.42 -5.47 14.57
N ARG A 126 -1.65 -6.34 13.91
CA ARG A 126 -1.87 -6.68 12.51
C ARG A 126 -3.34 -7.01 12.24
N GLY A 127 -3.93 -6.36 11.24
CA GLY A 127 -5.32 -6.55 10.82
C GLY A 127 -6.37 -5.92 11.73
N THR A 128 -5.99 -5.28 12.86
CA THR A 128 -6.97 -4.59 13.72
C THR A 128 -7.10 -3.11 13.37
N THR A 129 -8.21 -2.53 13.77
CA THR A 129 -8.57 -1.12 13.52
C THR A 129 -9.15 -0.46 14.77
N LYS A 130 -8.50 -0.70 15.94
CA LYS A 130 -8.98 -0.18 17.24
C LYS A 130 -8.93 1.34 17.33
N GLY A 131 -8.08 1.97 16.52
CA GLY A 131 -7.99 3.42 16.42
C GLY A 131 -9.09 4.08 15.59
N LEU A 132 -9.94 3.29 14.91
CA LEU A 132 -10.99 3.83 14.05
C LEU A 132 -12.02 4.64 14.83
N GLY A 133 -12.26 5.89 14.39
CA GLY A 133 -13.22 6.80 14.99
C GLY A 133 -12.78 7.42 16.31
N ALA A 134 -11.56 7.16 16.78
CA ALA A 134 -11.06 7.74 18.02
C ALA A 134 -11.17 9.27 18.00
N GLY A 135 -11.83 9.84 19.03
CA GLY A 135 -12.09 11.27 19.13
C GLY A 135 -12.82 11.87 17.93
N ALA A 136 -13.53 11.06 17.13
CA ALA A 136 -14.18 11.46 15.89
C ALA A 136 -13.23 12.11 14.84
N THR A 137 -11.92 11.91 14.98
CA THR A 137 -10.88 12.56 14.16
C THR A 137 -9.90 11.60 13.49
N TRP A 138 -9.89 10.33 13.88
CA TRP A 138 -8.95 9.33 13.35
C TRP A 138 -9.66 8.29 12.51
N TYR A 139 -9.26 8.17 11.24
CA TYR A 139 -9.88 7.23 10.32
C TYR A 139 -8.81 6.48 9.50
N ALA A 140 -9.06 5.20 9.26
CA ALA A 140 -8.23 4.42 8.35
C ALA A 140 -8.32 5.00 6.93
N VAL A 141 -7.27 4.77 6.12
CA VAL A 141 -7.16 5.34 4.77
C VAL A 141 -7.37 4.24 3.74
N THR A 142 -8.22 4.48 2.75
CA THR A 142 -8.42 3.58 1.62
C THR A 142 -7.32 3.76 0.55
N PRO A 143 -7.12 2.81 -0.38
CA PRO A 143 -6.22 2.99 -1.52
C PRO A 143 -6.58 4.19 -2.41
N ALA A 144 -7.86 4.60 -2.42
CA ALA A 144 -8.30 5.81 -3.09
C ALA A 144 -7.92 7.10 -2.33
N GLY A 145 -7.31 7.00 -1.13
CA GLY A 145 -6.93 8.15 -0.29
C GLY A 145 -8.09 8.75 0.51
N GLN A 146 -9.22 8.09 0.52
CA GLN A 146 -10.39 8.51 1.29
C GLN A 146 -10.35 7.95 2.71
N LEU A 147 -11.18 8.50 3.59
CA LEU A 147 -11.36 7.99 4.95
C LEU A 147 -12.23 6.74 4.89
N ALA A 148 -11.72 5.62 5.39
CA ALA A 148 -12.52 4.41 5.58
C ALA A 148 -13.40 4.61 6.81
N LYS A 149 -14.70 4.63 6.59
CA LYS A 149 -15.72 4.62 7.63
C LYS A 149 -16.29 3.20 7.68
N ALA A 150 -16.60 2.70 8.88
CA ALA A 150 -17.40 1.49 8.98
C ALA A 150 -18.68 1.70 8.14
N PRO A 151 -19.13 0.71 7.35
CA PRO A 151 -20.39 0.85 6.66
C PRO A 151 -21.45 1.15 7.72
N THR A 152 -22.17 2.24 7.53
CA THR A 152 -23.43 2.45 8.25
C THR A 152 -24.27 1.21 7.90
N GLN A 153 -24.56 0.36 8.87
CA GLN A 153 -25.48 -0.74 8.65
C GLN A 153 -26.81 -0.09 8.24
N THR A 154 -27.06 0.00 6.95
CA THR A 154 -28.41 0.18 6.47
C THR A 154 -29.13 -1.04 6.98
N ALA A 155 -29.99 -0.86 7.99
CA ALA A 155 -30.86 -1.91 8.47
C ALA A 155 -31.58 -2.44 7.21
N THR A 156 -31.18 -3.62 6.75
CA THR A 156 -31.97 -4.35 5.78
C THR A 156 -33.24 -4.71 6.56
N THR A 157 -34.27 -3.89 6.39
CA THR A 157 -35.60 -4.23 6.79
C THR A 157 -35.97 -5.47 5.97
N THR A 158 -35.72 -6.63 6.55
CA THR A 158 -36.30 -7.89 6.06
C THR A 158 -37.79 -7.73 6.24
N ILE A 159 -38.50 -7.36 5.17
CA ILE A 159 -39.95 -7.42 5.11
C ILE A 159 -40.28 -8.93 5.22
N PRO A 160 -40.98 -9.36 6.28
CA PRO A 160 -41.42 -10.74 6.34
C PRO A 160 -42.28 -11.03 5.10
N PRO A 161 -42.19 -12.20 4.47
CA PRO A 161 -43.11 -12.56 3.41
C PRO A 161 -44.53 -12.51 3.96
N THR A 162 -45.35 -11.63 3.40
CA THR A 162 -46.78 -11.63 3.62
C THR A 162 -47.31 -12.95 3.06
N ASP A 163 -47.59 -13.89 3.96
CA ASP A 163 -48.33 -15.12 3.66
C ASP A 163 -49.76 -14.70 3.29
N THR A 164 -49.98 -14.58 1.99
CA THR A 164 -51.35 -14.41 1.45
C THR A 164 -51.81 -15.78 1.00
N THR A 165 -52.27 -16.59 1.94
CA THR A 165 -53.01 -17.82 1.62
C THR A 165 -54.42 -17.42 1.17
N PRO A 166 -54.81 -17.65 -0.07
CA PRO A 166 -56.21 -17.45 -0.48
C PRO A 166 -57.07 -18.58 0.08
N THR A 167 -57.99 -18.23 0.99
CA THR A 167 -59.04 -19.13 1.48
C THR A 167 -60.02 -19.39 0.35
N VAL A 168 -59.93 -20.55 -0.28
CA VAL A 168 -60.94 -21.01 -1.24
C VAL A 168 -62.16 -21.62 -0.45
N THR A 169 -63.21 -20.89 -0.41
CA THR A 169 -64.55 -21.40 0.13
C THR A 169 -65.31 -22.10 -0.98
N TYR A 170 -65.46 -23.42 -0.90
CA TYR A 170 -66.35 -24.15 -1.74
C TYR A 170 -67.79 -24.11 -1.11
N ARG A 171 -68.75 -23.69 -1.92
CA ARG A 171 -70.21 -23.91 -1.69
C ARG A 171 -70.67 -25.04 -2.56
#